data_dad41321123531c515a9fded78b3b06e
#
_entry.id   dad41321123531c515a9fded78b3b06e
#
_cell.length_a   1.000
_cell.length_b   1.000
_cell.length_c   1.000
_cell.angle_alpha   90.00
_cell.angle_beta   90.00
_cell.angle_gamma   90.00
#
_symmetry.space_group_name_H-M   'P 1'
#
loop_
_entity.id
_entity.type
_entity.pdbx_description
1 polymer ?
#
loop_
_entity_poly.entity_id
_entity_poly.type
_entity_poly.pdbx_seq_one_letter_code
_entity_poly.pdbx_strand_id
1 'polypeptide(L)'
;GVALMTGWMPDYTATFFADFAFKGKGFDSATMANAISMVFLVAGIIGAVCELVIGYLVDNTRTKLGKVKPWVGFGVVPLAVVAMLVFIAPNTSNQTLAIVWMFVIYSLYTAFSCAVESPSNCFGSLCSPNPAERSTAISIASFLRSVGQSGGMVVVMVVGLVMKALMGKQQYKNAEGQGLDLVISTAVCALGLILFVMIFFTNNKERVPFTQEKVSLKDAVKVVFTYKNLLMVSLTKLCGFGRGVYGTVSLYI
;
A
#
# COMPACT_ATOMS: atom_id res chain seq x y z
N GLY A 1 -5.47 -3.89 9.37
CA GLY A 1 -5.94 -4.42 8.09
C GLY A 1 -5.06 -3.95 6.94
N VAL A 2 -5.03 -2.62 6.67
CA VAL A 2 -4.26 -2.08 5.51
C VAL A 2 -2.79 -2.49 5.57
N ALA A 3 -2.13 -2.34 6.70
CA ALA A 3 -0.72 -2.70 6.87
C ALA A 3 -0.42 -4.19 6.63
N LEU A 4 -1.37 -5.07 6.89
CA LEU A 4 -1.25 -6.51 6.60
C LEU A 4 -1.05 -6.76 5.10
N MET A 5 -1.61 -5.91 4.26
CA MET A 5 -1.55 -6.03 2.81
C MET A 5 -0.40 -5.23 2.20
N THR A 6 -0.20 -3.99 2.67
CA THR A 6 0.77 -3.07 2.06
C THR A 6 2.21 -3.29 2.52
N GLY A 7 2.43 -3.97 3.64
CA GLY A 7 3.76 -4.08 4.25
C GLY A 7 4.76 -4.95 3.49
N TRP A 8 4.28 -5.96 2.77
CA TRP A 8 5.12 -6.93 2.06
C TRP A 8 5.02 -6.79 0.52
N MET A 9 3.97 -6.12 0.03
CA MET A 9 3.70 -6.00 -1.40
C MET A 9 4.87 -5.45 -2.24
N PRO A 10 5.58 -4.37 -1.86
CA PRO A 10 6.66 -3.85 -2.70
C PRO A 10 7.77 -4.86 -2.92
N ASP A 11 8.23 -5.53 -1.87
CA ASP A 11 9.35 -6.47 -1.93
C ASP A 11 9.01 -7.70 -2.79
N TYR A 12 7.85 -8.30 -2.54
CA TYR A 12 7.40 -9.45 -3.32
C TYR A 12 6.99 -9.10 -4.75
N THR A 13 6.52 -7.88 -5.01
CA THR A 13 6.25 -7.42 -6.38
C THR A 13 7.53 -7.32 -7.17
N ALA A 14 8.60 -6.75 -6.61
CA ALA A 14 9.89 -6.66 -7.26
C ALA A 14 10.43 -8.05 -7.59
N THR A 15 10.43 -8.97 -6.61
CA THR A 15 10.88 -10.35 -6.80
C THR A 15 10.02 -11.11 -7.82
N PHE A 16 8.69 -10.94 -7.77
CA PHE A 16 7.79 -11.59 -8.71
C PHE A 16 8.06 -11.18 -10.16
N PHE A 17 8.23 -9.90 -10.42
CA PHE A 17 8.53 -9.44 -11.77
C PHE A 17 9.94 -9.82 -12.22
N ALA A 18 10.94 -9.80 -11.34
CA ALA A 18 12.31 -10.15 -11.67
C ALA A 18 12.47 -11.66 -11.93
N ASP A 19 11.95 -12.50 -11.03
CA ASP A 19 12.27 -13.92 -11.02
C ASP A 19 11.21 -14.80 -11.68
N PHE A 20 9.94 -14.42 -11.64
CA PHE A 20 8.86 -15.28 -12.10
C PHE A 20 8.17 -14.79 -13.37
N ALA A 21 7.72 -13.54 -13.41
CA ALA A 21 6.90 -13.07 -14.52
C ALA A 21 7.63 -13.01 -15.86
N PHE A 22 8.94 -12.76 -15.84
CA PHE A 22 9.71 -12.50 -17.04
C PHE A 22 10.87 -13.48 -17.26
N LYS A 23 11.14 -14.36 -16.31
CA LYS A 23 12.18 -15.38 -16.40
C LYS A 23 11.88 -16.37 -17.55
N GLY A 24 12.87 -16.62 -18.36
CA GLY A 24 12.77 -17.58 -19.48
C GLY A 24 12.08 -17.06 -20.74
N LYS A 25 11.63 -15.79 -20.78
CA LYS A 25 11.03 -15.17 -21.97
C LYS A 25 12.05 -14.51 -22.91
N GLY A 26 13.35 -14.67 -22.66
CA GLY A 26 14.40 -14.08 -23.47
C GLY A 26 14.59 -12.57 -23.29
N PHE A 27 14.06 -12.03 -22.21
CA PHE A 27 14.21 -10.61 -21.89
C PHE A 27 15.60 -10.33 -21.31
N ASP A 28 16.20 -9.20 -21.67
CA ASP A 28 17.46 -8.75 -21.09
C ASP A 28 17.28 -8.42 -19.60
N SER A 29 18.03 -9.10 -18.73
CA SER A 29 17.93 -8.98 -17.28
C SER A 29 18.28 -7.57 -16.78
N ALA A 30 19.28 -6.93 -17.39
CA ALA A 30 19.70 -5.57 -17.00
C ALA A 30 18.62 -4.55 -17.35
N THR A 31 18.01 -4.66 -18.53
CA THR A 31 16.90 -3.81 -18.97
C THR A 31 15.69 -3.99 -18.07
N MET A 32 15.38 -5.22 -17.65
CA MET A 32 14.25 -5.50 -16.77
C MET A 32 14.48 -4.96 -15.35
N ALA A 33 15.68 -5.14 -14.78
CA ALA A 33 16.00 -4.58 -13.46
C ALA A 33 15.91 -3.05 -13.45
N ASN A 34 16.42 -2.39 -14.50
CA ASN A 34 16.29 -0.95 -14.65
C ASN A 34 14.81 -0.51 -14.80
N ALA A 35 14.02 -1.24 -15.58
CA ALA A 35 12.61 -0.96 -15.78
C ALA A 35 11.82 -1.10 -14.45
N ILE A 36 12.06 -2.16 -13.67
CA ILE A 36 11.45 -2.36 -12.35
C ILE A 36 11.78 -1.17 -11.44
N SER A 37 13.06 -0.79 -11.35
CA SER A 37 13.50 0.32 -10.53
C SER A 37 12.84 1.65 -10.93
N MET A 38 12.72 1.91 -12.25
CA MET A 38 12.05 3.10 -12.78
C MET A 38 10.54 3.09 -12.48
N VAL A 39 9.89 1.93 -12.59
CA VAL A 39 8.46 1.79 -12.25
C VAL A 39 8.23 2.12 -10.77
N PHE A 40 9.05 1.60 -9.86
CA PHE A 40 8.91 1.89 -8.43
C PHE A 40 9.16 3.38 -8.13
N LEU A 41 10.16 4.00 -8.78
CA LEU A 41 10.44 5.42 -8.61
C LEU A 41 9.27 6.28 -9.06
N VAL A 42 8.76 6.04 -10.28
CA VAL A 42 7.64 6.83 -10.83
C VAL A 42 6.34 6.57 -10.05
N ALA A 43 6.08 5.31 -9.66
CA ALA A 43 4.93 4.98 -8.81
C ALA A 43 5.03 5.66 -7.43
N GLY A 44 6.23 5.80 -6.86
CA GLY A 44 6.47 6.57 -5.64
C GLY A 44 6.11 8.06 -5.78
N ILE A 45 6.47 8.67 -6.91
CA ILE A 45 6.08 10.06 -7.23
C ILE A 45 4.57 10.18 -7.38
N ILE A 46 3.94 9.24 -8.12
CA ILE A 46 2.48 9.17 -8.25
C ILE A 46 1.82 9.04 -6.87
N GLY A 47 2.35 8.16 -6.00
CA GLY A 47 1.90 7.99 -4.62
C GLY A 47 1.93 9.29 -3.83
N ALA A 48 3.04 10.02 -3.87
CA ALA A 48 3.18 11.30 -3.17
C ALA A 48 2.15 12.35 -3.65
N VAL A 49 1.91 12.42 -4.96
CA VAL A 49 0.87 13.31 -5.53
C VAL A 49 -0.53 12.84 -5.09
N CYS A 50 -0.79 11.54 -5.14
CA CYS A 50 -2.06 10.96 -4.69
C CYS A 50 -2.32 11.23 -3.20
N GLU A 51 -1.31 11.13 -2.34
CA GLU A 51 -1.47 11.45 -0.91
C GLU A 51 -1.92 12.90 -0.68
N LEU A 52 -1.35 13.85 -1.41
CA LEU A 52 -1.75 15.26 -1.33
C LEU A 52 -3.19 15.46 -1.79
N VAL A 53 -3.56 14.87 -2.93
CA VAL A 53 -4.91 14.98 -3.50
C VAL A 53 -5.93 14.33 -2.58
N ILE A 54 -5.65 13.14 -2.09
CA ILE A 54 -6.54 12.40 -1.20
C ILE A 54 -6.67 13.09 0.15
N GLY A 55 -5.57 13.58 0.73
CA GLY A 55 -5.62 14.39 1.95
C GLY A 55 -6.57 15.58 1.80
N TYR A 56 -6.44 16.33 0.72
CA TYR A 56 -7.35 17.43 0.41
C TYR A 56 -8.81 16.98 0.25
N LEU A 57 -9.05 15.88 -0.48
CA LEU A 57 -10.40 15.35 -0.67
C LEU A 57 -11.03 14.87 0.63
N VAL A 58 -10.28 14.18 1.49
CA VAL A 58 -10.72 13.72 2.82
C VAL A 58 -11.07 14.90 3.71
N ASP A 59 -10.24 15.95 3.73
CA ASP A 59 -10.51 17.15 4.54
C ASP A 59 -11.75 17.90 4.09
N ASN A 60 -12.09 17.86 2.82
CA ASN A 60 -13.31 18.47 2.27
C ASN A 60 -14.52 17.52 2.23
N THR A 61 -14.33 16.24 2.58
CA THR A 61 -15.41 15.26 2.60
C THR A 61 -16.32 15.48 3.81
N ARG A 62 -17.63 15.58 3.56
CA ARG A 62 -18.65 15.80 4.57
C ARG A 62 -19.80 14.84 4.36
N THR A 63 -19.73 13.67 4.99
CA THR A 63 -20.77 12.66 4.89
C THR A 63 -21.37 12.35 6.26
N LYS A 64 -22.58 11.78 6.26
CA LYS A 64 -23.24 11.29 7.49
C LYS A 64 -22.42 10.21 8.21
N LEU A 65 -21.51 9.54 7.50
CA LEU A 65 -20.63 8.50 8.04
C LEU A 65 -19.31 9.05 8.61
N GLY A 66 -19.06 10.36 8.46
CA GLY A 66 -17.79 11.00 8.82
C GLY A 66 -16.92 11.34 7.62
N LYS A 67 -15.68 11.77 7.87
CA LYS A 67 -14.69 12.11 6.82
C LYS A 67 -13.95 10.88 6.29
N VAL A 68 -13.52 10.00 7.18
CA VAL A 68 -12.59 8.90 6.92
C VAL A 68 -13.31 7.64 6.43
N LYS A 69 -14.44 7.29 7.06
CA LYS A 69 -15.15 6.04 6.78
C LYS A 69 -15.47 5.80 5.30
N PRO A 70 -16.05 6.77 4.55
CA PRO A 70 -16.39 6.50 3.16
C PRO A 70 -15.18 6.17 2.30
N TRP A 71 -14.03 6.82 2.52
CA TRP A 71 -12.80 6.58 1.78
C TRP A 71 -12.23 5.19 2.04
N VAL A 72 -12.17 4.79 3.31
CA VAL A 72 -11.72 3.45 3.68
C VAL A 72 -12.67 2.38 3.15
N GLY A 73 -13.99 2.58 3.28
CA GLY A 73 -14.97 1.59 2.84
C GLY A 73 -15.01 1.37 1.35
N PHE A 74 -15.08 2.45 0.57
CA PHE A 74 -15.11 2.34 -0.89
C PHE A 74 -13.74 2.02 -1.50
N GLY A 75 -12.64 2.42 -0.86
CA GLY A 75 -11.28 2.18 -1.37
C GLY A 75 -10.79 0.74 -1.19
N VAL A 76 -11.29 0.02 -0.20
CA VAL A 76 -10.80 -1.34 0.12
C VAL A 76 -11.08 -2.34 -0.99
N VAL A 77 -12.24 -2.31 -1.61
CA VAL A 77 -12.60 -3.27 -2.67
C VAL A 77 -11.70 -3.11 -3.91
N PRO A 78 -11.58 -1.91 -4.52
CA PRO A 78 -10.67 -1.74 -5.65
C PRO A 78 -9.20 -2.00 -5.26
N LEU A 79 -8.77 -1.63 -4.05
CA LEU A 79 -7.43 -1.96 -3.57
C LEU A 79 -7.19 -3.48 -3.56
N ALA A 80 -8.13 -4.26 -3.02
CA ALA A 80 -8.02 -5.72 -2.98
C ALA A 80 -7.93 -6.33 -4.39
N VAL A 81 -8.76 -5.86 -5.32
CA VAL A 81 -8.77 -6.35 -6.71
C VAL A 81 -7.45 -6.01 -7.42
N VAL A 82 -7.00 -4.75 -7.34
CA VAL A 82 -5.76 -4.33 -8.00
C VAL A 82 -4.54 -5.01 -7.40
N ALA A 83 -4.52 -5.23 -6.08
CA ALA A 83 -3.44 -5.96 -5.43
C ALA A 83 -3.32 -7.40 -5.91
N MET A 84 -4.44 -8.10 -6.17
CA MET A 84 -4.40 -9.42 -6.80
C MET A 84 -3.87 -9.34 -8.24
N LEU A 85 -4.27 -8.32 -9.01
CA LEU A 85 -3.83 -8.12 -10.39
C LEU A 85 -2.32 -7.86 -10.50
N VAL A 86 -1.66 -7.34 -9.46
CA VAL A 86 -0.20 -7.15 -9.43
C VAL A 86 0.54 -8.47 -9.68
N PHE A 87 0.04 -9.58 -9.13
CA PHE A 87 0.65 -10.90 -9.26
C PHE A 87 0.10 -11.73 -10.42
N ILE A 88 -0.69 -11.13 -11.31
CA ILE A 88 -1.18 -11.75 -12.55
C ILE A 88 -0.42 -11.12 -13.73
N ALA A 89 0.70 -11.75 -14.11
CA ALA A 89 1.48 -11.27 -15.24
C ALA A 89 0.86 -11.71 -16.58
N PRO A 90 0.83 -10.82 -17.59
CA PRO A 90 0.37 -11.20 -18.92
C PRO A 90 1.33 -12.20 -19.57
N ASN A 91 0.82 -13.23 -20.20
CA ASN A 91 1.63 -14.17 -20.96
C ASN A 91 2.00 -13.57 -22.33
N THR A 92 2.93 -12.62 -22.35
CA THR A 92 3.38 -11.92 -23.54
C THR A 92 4.87 -12.17 -23.80
N SER A 93 5.24 -12.25 -25.06
CA SER A 93 6.64 -12.27 -25.51
C SER A 93 7.20 -10.87 -25.77
N ASN A 94 6.36 -9.84 -25.67
CA ASN A 94 6.75 -8.45 -25.92
C ASN A 94 7.18 -7.79 -24.60
N GLN A 95 8.48 -7.48 -24.46
CA GLN A 95 9.07 -6.87 -23.29
C GLN A 95 8.45 -5.51 -22.95
N THR A 96 8.20 -4.67 -23.94
CA THR A 96 7.60 -3.34 -23.76
C THR A 96 6.20 -3.44 -23.15
N LEU A 97 5.38 -4.37 -23.67
CA LEU A 97 4.01 -4.57 -23.16
C LEU A 97 4.03 -5.06 -21.70
N ALA A 98 4.99 -5.92 -21.36
CA ALA A 98 5.17 -6.41 -20.01
C ALA A 98 5.54 -5.26 -19.03
N ILE A 99 6.44 -4.37 -19.41
CA ILE A 99 6.84 -3.20 -18.62
C ILE A 99 5.67 -2.22 -18.45
N VAL A 100 4.93 -1.96 -19.53
CA VAL A 100 3.75 -1.08 -19.48
C VAL A 100 2.67 -1.65 -18.57
N TRP A 101 2.42 -2.96 -18.65
CA TRP A 101 1.48 -3.63 -17.75
C TRP A 101 1.89 -3.46 -16.28
N MET A 102 3.12 -3.77 -15.95
CA MET A 102 3.67 -3.62 -14.60
C MET A 102 3.51 -2.17 -14.10
N PHE A 103 3.87 -1.19 -14.94
CA PHE A 103 3.76 0.22 -14.61
C PHE A 103 2.33 0.63 -14.30
N VAL A 104 1.37 0.28 -15.15
CA VAL A 104 -0.05 0.65 -14.99
C VAL A 104 -0.63 0.01 -13.74
N ILE A 105 -0.45 -1.30 -13.57
CA ILE A 105 -1.05 -2.02 -12.43
C ILE A 105 -0.43 -1.58 -11.09
N TYR A 106 0.90 -1.42 -11.04
CA TYR A 106 1.56 -0.99 -9.81
C TYR A 106 1.25 0.48 -9.46
N SER A 107 1.11 1.35 -10.45
CA SER A 107 0.66 2.74 -10.23
C SER A 107 -0.77 2.80 -9.72
N LEU A 108 -1.68 2.00 -10.25
CA LEU A 108 -3.04 1.86 -9.75
C LEU A 108 -3.07 1.33 -8.32
N TYR A 109 -2.27 0.29 -8.03
CA TYR A 109 -2.13 -0.25 -6.68
C TYR A 109 -1.69 0.85 -5.70
N THR A 110 -0.66 1.63 -6.05
CA THR A 110 -0.15 2.73 -5.22
C THR A 110 -1.23 3.80 -4.99
N ALA A 111 -1.97 4.18 -6.01
CA ALA A 111 -3.05 5.18 -5.90
C ALA A 111 -4.18 4.71 -4.97
N PHE A 112 -4.67 3.47 -5.12
CA PHE A 112 -5.71 2.93 -4.25
C PHE A 112 -5.21 2.65 -2.83
N SER A 113 -3.94 2.26 -2.67
CA SER A 113 -3.30 2.13 -1.37
C SER A 113 -3.29 3.46 -0.61
N CYS A 114 -2.89 4.56 -1.26
CA CYS A 114 -2.95 5.91 -0.68
C CYS A 114 -4.38 6.31 -0.31
N ALA A 115 -5.37 5.96 -1.14
CA ALA A 115 -6.79 6.29 -0.89
C ALA A 115 -7.36 5.64 0.37
N VAL A 116 -6.82 4.50 0.79
CA VAL A 116 -7.24 3.79 2.01
C VAL A 116 -6.32 4.09 3.19
N GLU A 117 -5.02 4.14 2.96
CA GLU A 117 -4.01 4.27 4.02
C GLU A 117 -3.96 5.68 4.61
N SER A 118 -3.98 6.72 3.78
CA SER A 118 -3.93 8.11 4.22
C SER A 118 -5.11 8.49 5.13
N PRO A 119 -6.38 8.21 4.77
CA PRO A 119 -7.50 8.44 5.67
C PRO A 119 -7.44 7.60 6.95
N SER A 120 -6.98 6.34 6.85
CA SER A 120 -6.85 5.46 8.02
C SER A 120 -5.85 6.01 9.04
N ASN A 121 -4.75 6.62 8.58
CA ASN A 121 -3.75 7.27 9.44
C ASN A 121 -4.32 8.52 10.13
N CYS A 122 -5.16 9.29 9.45
CA CYS A 122 -5.80 10.48 10.01
C CYS A 122 -6.84 10.15 11.09
N PHE A 123 -7.41 8.95 11.08
CA PHE A 123 -8.48 8.57 12.01
C PHE A 123 -8.07 8.71 13.48
N GLY A 124 -6.80 8.40 13.82
CA GLY A 124 -6.29 8.54 15.19
C GLY A 124 -6.43 9.94 15.75
N SER A 125 -6.31 10.97 14.91
CA SER A 125 -6.49 12.37 15.31
C SER A 125 -7.96 12.77 15.51
N LEU A 126 -8.89 11.99 14.99
CA LEU A 126 -10.36 12.25 15.06
C LEU A 126 -11.07 11.45 16.16
N CYS A 127 -10.36 10.55 16.85
CA CYS A 127 -10.94 9.67 17.87
C CYS A 127 -11.34 10.41 19.15
N SER A 128 -10.54 11.39 19.61
CA SER A 128 -10.77 12.11 20.85
C SER A 128 -10.32 13.57 20.76
N PRO A 129 -11.06 14.51 21.37
CA PRO A 129 -10.63 15.89 21.53
C PRO A 129 -9.47 16.03 22.55
N ASN A 130 -9.30 15.06 23.46
CA ASN A 130 -8.23 15.09 24.47
C ASN A 130 -6.88 14.72 23.86
N PRO A 131 -5.84 15.61 23.95
CA PRO A 131 -4.51 15.35 23.38
C PRO A 131 -3.82 14.09 23.92
N ALA A 132 -3.99 13.77 25.21
CA ALA A 132 -3.35 12.61 25.84
C ALA A 132 -3.94 11.29 25.31
N GLU A 133 -5.30 11.20 25.23
CA GLU A 133 -5.98 10.04 24.66
C GLU A 133 -5.64 9.86 23.19
N ARG A 134 -5.57 10.95 22.42
CA ARG A 134 -5.22 10.94 21.01
C ARG A 134 -3.79 10.43 20.79
N SER A 135 -2.83 10.91 21.59
CA SER A 135 -1.44 10.43 21.54
C SER A 135 -1.36 8.93 21.81
N THR A 136 -2.05 8.46 22.85
CA THR A 136 -2.11 7.02 23.19
C THR A 136 -2.73 6.21 22.06
N ALA A 137 -3.84 6.67 21.49
CA ALA A 137 -4.51 6.00 20.38
C ALA A 137 -3.59 5.89 19.14
N ILE A 138 -2.87 6.96 18.80
CA ILE A 138 -1.92 6.97 17.68
C ILE A 138 -0.74 6.00 17.94
N SER A 139 -0.24 5.94 19.16
CA SER A 139 0.85 5.04 19.54
C SER A 139 0.42 3.57 19.42
N ILE A 140 -0.76 3.22 19.94
CA ILE A 140 -1.33 1.87 19.81
C ILE A 140 -1.58 1.53 18.35
N ALA A 141 -2.13 2.45 17.56
CA ALA A 141 -2.36 2.25 16.14
C ALA A 141 -1.04 2.00 15.37
N SER A 142 0.02 2.73 15.71
CA SER A 142 1.35 2.56 15.11
C SER A 142 1.96 1.20 15.46
N PHE A 143 1.83 0.76 16.71
CA PHE A 143 2.26 -0.57 17.13
C PHE A 143 1.50 -1.67 16.37
N LEU A 144 0.17 -1.61 16.35
CA LEU A 144 -0.66 -2.57 15.63
C LEU A 144 -0.40 -2.56 14.11
N ARG A 145 -0.02 -1.42 13.56
CA ARG A 145 0.42 -1.31 12.16
C ARG A 145 1.69 -2.11 11.92
N SER A 146 2.71 -1.98 12.78
CA SER A 146 3.96 -2.74 12.68
C SER A 146 3.71 -4.25 12.79
N VAL A 147 2.86 -4.66 13.73
CA VAL A 147 2.41 -6.06 13.84
C VAL A 147 1.70 -6.53 12.58
N GLY A 148 0.84 -5.69 11.99
CA GLY A 148 0.15 -6.00 10.73
C GLY A 148 1.12 -6.17 9.55
N GLN A 149 2.14 -5.32 9.44
CA GLN A 149 3.16 -5.44 8.39
C GLN A 149 3.93 -6.77 8.49
N SER A 150 4.41 -7.10 9.69
CA SER A 150 5.09 -8.38 9.93
C SER A 150 4.15 -9.57 9.74
N GLY A 151 2.89 -9.43 10.16
CA GLY A 151 1.85 -10.45 9.98
C GLY A 151 1.57 -10.78 8.51
N GLY A 152 1.63 -9.80 7.62
CA GLY A 152 1.51 -10.01 6.17
C GLY A 152 2.61 -10.93 5.62
N MET A 153 3.86 -10.73 6.02
CA MET A 153 4.98 -11.61 5.63
C MET A 153 4.77 -13.05 6.13
N VAL A 154 4.29 -13.19 7.37
CA VAL A 154 3.98 -14.52 7.94
C VAL A 154 2.88 -15.22 7.13
N VAL A 155 1.84 -14.49 6.69
CA VAL A 155 0.79 -15.05 5.83
C VAL A 155 1.39 -15.60 4.53
N VAL A 156 2.25 -14.86 3.85
CA VAL A 156 2.90 -15.32 2.61
C VAL A 156 3.71 -16.59 2.87
N MET A 157 4.50 -16.63 3.95
CA MET A 157 5.29 -17.79 4.32
C MET A 157 4.42 -19.02 4.63
N VAL A 158 3.35 -18.85 5.40
CA VAL A 158 2.43 -19.94 5.78
C VAL A 158 1.70 -20.47 4.55
N VAL A 159 1.19 -19.59 3.68
CA VAL A 159 0.53 -20.00 2.43
C VAL A 159 1.48 -20.82 1.55
N GLY A 160 2.73 -20.37 1.39
CA GLY A 160 3.75 -21.11 0.64
C GLY A 160 4.02 -22.50 1.24
N LEU A 161 4.13 -22.61 2.57
CA LEU A 161 4.30 -23.89 3.25
C LEU A 161 3.10 -24.83 3.08
N VAL A 162 1.89 -24.31 3.24
CA VAL A 162 0.64 -25.08 3.08
C VAL A 162 0.50 -25.56 1.63
N MET A 163 0.71 -24.69 0.64
CA MET A 163 0.67 -25.08 -0.77
C MET A 163 1.70 -26.18 -1.10
N LYS A 164 2.93 -26.03 -0.59
CA LYS A 164 3.98 -27.02 -0.78
C LYS A 164 3.64 -28.37 -0.16
N ALA A 165 2.94 -28.37 0.98
CA ALA A 165 2.48 -29.59 1.65
C ALA A 165 1.32 -30.27 0.90
N LEU A 166 0.40 -29.47 0.35
CA LEU A 166 -0.81 -29.98 -0.34
C LEU A 166 -0.53 -30.44 -1.77
N MET A 167 0.28 -29.70 -2.53
CA MET A 167 0.51 -29.92 -3.97
C MET A 167 1.72 -30.80 -4.28
N GLY A 168 2.59 -31.05 -3.29
CA GLY A 168 3.86 -31.74 -3.52
C GLY A 168 4.91 -30.84 -4.20
N LYS A 169 6.20 -31.21 -4.05
CA LYS A 169 7.34 -30.36 -4.44
C LYS A 169 7.33 -29.94 -5.92
N GLN A 170 6.93 -30.83 -6.84
CA GLN A 170 7.00 -30.57 -8.29
C GLN A 170 5.86 -29.65 -8.75
N GLN A 171 4.64 -29.88 -8.29
CA GLN A 171 3.50 -29.02 -8.62
C GLN A 171 3.63 -27.63 -7.99
N TYR A 172 4.16 -27.56 -6.76
CA TYR A 172 4.43 -26.28 -6.11
C TYR A 172 5.43 -25.42 -6.90
N LYS A 173 6.51 -26.02 -7.42
CA LYS A 173 7.47 -25.29 -8.27
C LYS A 173 6.82 -24.66 -9.51
N ASN A 174 5.86 -25.35 -10.12
CA ASN A 174 5.11 -24.82 -11.26
C ASN A 174 4.14 -23.71 -10.83
N ALA A 175 3.49 -23.84 -9.67
CA ALA A 175 2.57 -22.85 -9.12
C ALA A 175 3.31 -21.58 -8.64
N GLU A 176 4.49 -21.76 -8.02
CA GLU A 176 5.39 -20.66 -7.62
C GLU A 176 5.88 -19.90 -8.86
N GLY A 177 6.27 -20.61 -9.93
CA GLY A 177 6.65 -20.00 -11.19
C GLY A 177 5.53 -19.25 -11.91
N GLN A 178 4.27 -19.43 -11.50
CA GLN A 178 3.10 -18.69 -11.98
C GLN A 178 2.63 -17.61 -10.99
N GLY A 179 3.27 -17.47 -9.83
CA GLY A 179 2.88 -16.53 -8.80
C GLY A 179 1.57 -16.85 -8.08
N LEU A 180 1.06 -18.09 -8.19
CA LEU A 180 -0.22 -18.49 -7.59
C LEU A 180 -0.20 -18.42 -6.06
N ASP A 181 0.92 -18.71 -5.42
CA ASP A 181 1.13 -18.57 -3.99
C ASP A 181 1.00 -17.12 -3.53
N LEU A 182 1.51 -16.16 -4.30
CA LEU A 182 1.39 -14.73 -4.03
C LEU A 182 -0.05 -14.22 -4.25
N VAL A 183 -0.72 -14.71 -5.29
CA VAL A 183 -2.15 -14.38 -5.53
C VAL A 183 -3.02 -14.89 -4.38
N ILE A 184 -2.81 -16.13 -3.92
CA ILE A 184 -3.55 -16.69 -2.79
C ILE A 184 -3.24 -15.95 -1.49
N SER A 185 -1.96 -15.63 -1.23
CA SER A 185 -1.55 -14.84 -0.08
C SER A 185 -2.21 -13.47 -0.06
N THR A 186 -2.26 -12.82 -1.23
CA THR A 186 -2.93 -11.54 -1.40
C THR A 186 -4.43 -11.65 -1.15
N ALA A 187 -5.08 -12.72 -1.64
CA ALA A 187 -6.50 -12.97 -1.40
C ALA A 187 -6.80 -13.15 0.10
N VAL A 188 -5.96 -13.91 0.83
CA VAL A 188 -6.09 -14.09 2.28
C VAL A 188 -5.93 -12.76 3.02
N CYS A 189 -4.90 -11.96 2.67
CA CYS A 189 -4.70 -10.64 3.24
C CYS A 189 -5.86 -9.68 2.92
N ALA A 190 -6.41 -9.75 1.71
CA ALA A 190 -7.56 -8.94 1.28
C ALA A 190 -8.83 -9.29 2.08
N LEU A 191 -9.10 -10.57 2.30
CA LEU A 191 -10.19 -11.01 3.16
C LEU A 191 -10.00 -10.50 4.59
N GLY A 192 -8.81 -10.62 5.15
CA GLY A 192 -8.45 -10.04 6.44
C GLY A 192 -8.68 -8.52 6.49
N LEU A 193 -8.27 -7.80 5.45
CA LEU A 193 -8.48 -6.35 5.33
C LEU A 193 -9.98 -6.01 5.33
N ILE A 194 -10.80 -6.71 4.55
CA ILE A 194 -12.25 -6.50 4.49
C ILE A 194 -12.89 -6.74 5.86
N LEU A 195 -12.54 -7.81 6.55
CA LEU A 195 -13.03 -8.10 7.90
C LEU A 195 -12.66 -7.00 8.90
N PHE A 196 -11.41 -6.53 8.91
CA PHE A 196 -11.00 -5.43 9.77
C PHE A 196 -11.72 -4.12 9.45
N VAL A 197 -11.99 -3.86 8.17
CA VAL A 197 -12.76 -2.67 7.75
C VAL A 197 -14.22 -2.80 8.18
N MET A 198 -14.84 -3.96 8.12
CA MET A 198 -16.21 -4.17 8.65
C MET A 198 -16.26 -3.92 10.16
N ILE A 199 -15.27 -4.42 10.93
CA ILE A 199 -15.15 -4.15 12.36
C ILE A 199 -14.95 -2.65 12.62
N PHE A 200 -14.14 -1.98 11.80
CA PHE A 200 -13.93 -0.53 11.89
C PHE A 200 -15.23 0.24 11.66
N PHE A 201 -16.04 -0.13 10.68
CA PHE A 201 -17.32 0.53 10.39
C PHE A 201 -18.32 0.42 11.53
N THR A 202 -18.41 -0.75 12.16
CA THR A 202 -19.39 -1.03 13.21
C THR A 202 -19.03 -0.36 14.54
N ASN A 203 -17.74 -0.35 14.91
CA ASN A 203 -17.34 -0.01 16.27
C ASN A 203 -16.81 1.42 16.43
N ASN A 204 -16.37 2.07 15.35
CA ASN A 204 -15.72 3.38 15.46
C ASN A 204 -16.67 4.53 15.10
N LYS A 205 -16.57 5.64 15.85
CA LYS A 205 -17.24 6.90 15.58
C LYS A 205 -16.23 8.04 15.64
N GLU A 206 -16.31 8.95 14.68
CA GLU A 206 -15.57 10.21 14.72
C GLU A 206 -16.22 11.11 15.77
N ARG A 207 -15.45 11.52 16.78
CA ARG A 207 -15.93 12.31 17.93
C ARG A 207 -15.57 13.78 17.86
N VAL A 208 -14.56 14.12 17.04
CA VAL A 208 -14.14 15.50 16.85
C VAL A 208 -15.09 16.19 15.87
N PRO A 209 -15.72 17.32 16.27
CA PRO A 209 -16.64 18.04 15.39
C PRO A 209 -15.91 18.61 14.17
N PHE A 210 -16.59 18.63 13.03
CA PHE A 210 -16.03 19.18 11.80
C PHE A 210 -15.85 20.70 11.89
N THR A 211 -14.68 21.18 11.54
CA THR A 211 -14.47 22.61 11.29
C THR A 211 -15.28 23.00 10.04
N GLN A 212 -16.01 24.09 10.11
CA GLN A 212 -16.92 24.50 9.00
C GLN A 212 -16.17 25.10 7.81
N GLU A 213 -14.93 25.51 7.97
CA GLU A 213 -14.13 26.14 6.92
C GLU A 213 -13.58 25.13 5.91
N LYS A 214 -13.75 25.44 4.64
CA LYS A 214 -13.12 24.68 3.54
C LYS A 214 -11.66 25.06 3.45
N VAL A 215 -10.78 24.08 3.53
CA VAL A 215 -9.34 24.29 3.37
C VAL A 215 -9.00 24.37 1.89
N SER A 216 -8.33 25.47 1.47
CA SER A 216 -7.79 25.59 0.12
C SER A 216 -6.45 24.84 0.01
N LEU A 217 -6.21 24.15 -1.11
CA LEU A 217 -4.90 23.52 -1.38
C LEU A 217 -3.74 24.50 -1.26
N LYS A 218 -3.92 25.74 -1.74
CA LYS A 218 -2.88 26.78 -1.66
C LYS A 218 -2.54 27.13 -0.22
N ASP A 219 -3.54 27.22 0.64
CA ASP A 219 -3.35 27.52 2.07
C ASP A 219 -2.69 26.35 2.80
N ALA A 220 -3.07 25.12 2.49
CA ALA A 220 -2.45 23.93 3.05
C ALA A 220 -0.95 23.85 2.72
N VAL A 221 -0.58 24.09 1.46
CA VAL A 221 0.83 24.12 1.03
C VAL A 221 1.56 25.30 1.70
N LYS A 222 0.96 26.48 1.76
CA LYS A 222 1.55 27.66 2.42
C LYS A 222 1.85 27.40 3.89
N VAL A 223 0.94 26.71 4.61
CA VAL A 223 1.13 26.35 6.03
C VAL A 223 2.37 25.49 6.22
N VAL A 224 2.63 24.50 5.35
CA VAL A 224 3.82 23.64 5.44
C VAL A 224 5.11 24.46 5.35
N PHE A 225 5.17 25.43 4.45
CA PHE A 225 6.35 26.27 4.27
C PHE A 225 6.45 27.39 5.33
N THR A 226 5.34 27.80 5.93
CA THR A 226 5.31 28.87 6.94
C THR A 226 5.77 28.35 8.30
N TYR A 227 5.38 27.12 8.67
CA TYR A 227 5.71 26.54 9.97
C TYR A 227 6.97 25.68 9.88
N LYS A 228 8.09 26.20 10.39
CA LYS A 228 9.41 25.51 10.40
C LYS A 228 9.36 24.07 10.90
N ASN A 229 8.57 23.80 11.95
CA ASN A 229 8.43 22.45 12.49
C ASN A 229 7.76 21.48 11.50
N LEU A 230 6.73 21.91 10.77
CA LEU A 230 6.08 21.11 9.74
C LEU A 230 7.02 20.87 8.56
N LEU A 231 7.76 21.90 8.15
CA LEU A 231 8.76 21.78 7.08
C LEU A 231 9.86 20.78 7.47
N MET A 232 10.37 20.81 8.70
CA MET A 232 11.38 19.86 9.16
C MET A 232 10.85 18.43 9.20
N VAL A 233 9.61 18.21 9.66
CA VAL A 233 8.98 16.88 9.64
C VAL A 233 8.78 16.40 8.21
N SER A 234 8.36 17.27 7.29
CA SER A 234 8.21 16.94 5.87
C SER A 234 9.54 16.56 5.22
N LEU A 235 10.61 17.31 5.50
CA LEU A 235 11.96 17.00 5.03
C LEU A 235 12.48 15.67 5.59
N THR A 236 12.22 15.38 6.87
CA THR A 236 12.60 14.09 7.48
C THR A 236 11.89 12.92 6.78
N LYS A 237 10.62 13.08 6.42
CA LYS A 237 9.87 12.08 5.63
C LYS A 237 10.44 11.91 4.23
N LEU A 238 10.80 13.02 3.59
CA LEU A 238 11.44 13.01 2.27
C LEU A 238 12.80 12.29 2.30
N CYS A 239 13.63 12.55 3.31
CA CYS A 239 14.91 11.84 3.50
C CYS A 239 14.69 10.33 3.80
N GLY A 240 13.61 9.99 4.49
CA GLY A 240 13.22 8.60 4.75
C GLY A 240 12.81 7.81 3.50
N PHE A 241 12.47 8.49 2.39
CA PHE A 241 12.17 7.85 1.10
C PHE A 241 13.34 7.00 0.58
N GLY A 242 14.58 7.45 0.77
CA GLY A 242 15.78 6.69 0.39
C GLY A 242 15.91 5.31 1.06
N ARG A 243 15.30 5.13 2.23
CA ARG A 243 15.28 3.85 2.95
C ARG A 243 14.47 2.77 2.19
N GLY A 244 13.35 3.16 1.57
CA GLY A 244 12.55 2.25 0.74
C GLY A 244 13.30 1.78 -0.51
N VAL A 245 14.00 2.71 -1.15
CA VAL A 245 14.85 2.41 -2.32
C VAL A 245 16.00 1.46 -1.95
N TYR A 246 16.63 1.68 -0.79
CA TYR A 246 17.72 0.82 -0.31
C TYR A 246 17.26 -0.63 -0.07
N GLY A 247 16.08 -0.83 0.53
CA GLY A 247 15.50 -2.15 0.73
C GLY A 247 15.29 -2.90 -0.60
N THR A 248 14.84 -2.21 -1.63
CA THR A 248 14.62 -2.81 -2.95
C THR A 248 15.94 -3.14 -3.67
N VAL A 249 16.96 -2.27 -3.56
CA VAL A 249 18.28 -2.50 -4.17
C VAL A 249 19.04 -3.61 -3.48
N SER A 250 18.93 -3.77 -2.16
CA SER A 250 19.63 -4.82 -1.41
C SER A 250 19.18 -6.25 -1.74
N LEU A 251 18.04 -6.41 -2.41
CA LEU A 251 17.58 -7.72 -2.93
C LEU A 251 18.32 -8.13 -4.21
N TYR A 252 19.05 -7.21 -4.86
CA TYR A 252 19.76 -7.45 -6.13
C TYR A 252 21.28 -7.50 -5.99
N ILE A 253 21.82 -7.31 -4.80
CA ILE A 253 23.22 -7.47 -4.43
C ILE A 253 23.42 -8.77 -3.64
#